data_4669b1fbb177413cf82bb6fa6efcab3c
#
_entry.id   4669b1fbb177413cf82bb6fa6efcab3c
#
_cell.length_a   1.000
_cell.length_b   1.000
_cell.length_c   1.000
_cell.angle_alpha   90.00
_cell.angle_beta   90.00
_cell.angle_gamma   90.00
#
_symmetry.space_group_name_H-M   'P 1'
#
loop_
_entity.id
_entity.type
_entity.pdbx_description
1 polymer ?
#
loop_
_entity_poly.entity_id
_entity_poly.type
_entity_poly.pdbx_seq_one_letter_code
_entity_poly.pdbx_strand_id
1 'polypeptide(L)'
;MVMATTASTAAPTSLSSVTLEVADIEAARRFYTAFGVDTHIHLRASGTQSTGFRGFTLALTVAGPATVDSFVGAAVDAGATVLKPAAKSLWGYSGVVRAPDGTIWKIATSAKKDTGPATREIGEVVLLLGVEDVKATKQVYTDRGLTVAKSFGGKYTEFAAGQSSPVKLALYKRRALAKDLGVPVDGTGSHRIVLGGTADAFTDQDGFVWEAAASPAPTPS
;
A
#
# COMPACT_ATOMS: atom_id res chain seq x y z
N MET A 1 -10.33 18.09 -47.44
CA MET A 1 -9.14 17.95 -46.56
C MET A 1 -9.64 17.69 -45.15
N VAL A 2 -9.76 16.41 -44.77
CA VAL A 2 -10.33 16.00 -43.50
C VAL A 2 -9.17 15.95 -42.49
N MET A 3 -9.16 16.84 -41.51
CA MET A 3 -8.23 16.78 -40.41
C MET A 3 -8.62 15.64 -39.48
N ALA A 4 -7.83 14.60 -39.46
CA ALA A 4 -7.93 13.53 -38.47
C ALA A 4 -7.47 14.07 -37.11
N THR A 5 -8.40 14.30 -36.20
CA THR A 5 -8.10 14.60 -34.80
C THR A 5 -7.58 13.31 -34.17
N THR A 6 -6.28 13.19 -34.00
CA THR A 6 -5.67 12.13 -33.20
C THR A 6 -6.06 12.40 -31.74
N ALA A 7 -7.07 11.70 -31.27
CA ALA A 7 -7.34 11.62 -29.82
C ALA A 7 -6.13 10.96 -29.18
N SER A 8 -5.34 11.72 -28.46
CA SER A 8 -4.31 11.22 -27.55
C SER A 8 -5.02 10.44 -26.45
N THR A 9 -5.03 9.13 -26.56
CA THR A 9 -5.54 8.25 -25.48
C THR A 9 -4.50 8.32 -24.36
N ALA A 10 -4.73 9.22 -23.40
CA ALA A 10 -3.94 9.23 -22.17
C ALA A 10 -4.00 7.83 -21.55
N ALA A 11 -2.86 7.29 -21.16
CA ALA A 11 -2.83 6.01 -20.46
C ALA A 11 -3.71 6.08 -19.20
N PRO A 12 -4.45 5.01 -18.86
CA PRO A 12 -5.31 5.03 -17.69
C PRO A 12 -4.48 5.34 -16.44
N THR A 13 -4.96 6.28 -15.67
CA THR A 13 -4.34 6.69 -14.40
C THR A 13 -4.39 5.53 -13.41
N SER A 14 -3.27 5.20 -12.80
CA SER A 14 -3.15 4.15 -11.79
C SER A 14 -2.11 4.52 -10.76
N LEU A 15 -2.15 3.90 -9.58
CA LEU A 15 -1.06 4.03 -8.62
C LEU A 15 0.23 3.53 -9.29
N SER A 16 1.23 4.38 -9.44
CA SER A 16 2.53 4.04 -10.05
C SER A 16 3.64 3.87 -9.02
N SER A 17 3.54 4.55 -7.88
CA SER A 17 4.54 4.49 -6.82
C SER A 17 3.93 4.73 -5.44
N VAL A 18 4.59 4.16 -4.44
CA VAL A 18 4.34 4.40 -3.01
C VAL A 18 5.64 4.86 -2.38
N THR A 19 5.64 6.07 -1.83
CA THR A 19 6.79 6.65 -1.13
C THR A 19 6.48 6.75 0.36
N LEU A 20 7.27 6.06 1.18
CA LEU A 20 7.20 6.18 2.64
C LEU A 20 8.12 7.30 3.10
N GLU A 21 7.58 8.19 3.93
CA GLU A 21 8.32 9.28 4.53
C GLU A 21 8.89 8.82 5.89
N VAL A 22 10.21 8.77 5.98
CA VAL A 22 10.95 8.21 7.12
C VAL A 22 11.89 9.24 7.73
N ALA A 23 12.17 9.12 9.04
CA ALA A 23 13.10 10.03 9.71
C ALA A 23 14.56 9.70 9.37
N ASP A 24 14.89 8.42 9.22
CA ASP A 24 16.22 7.91 8.88
C ASP A 24 16.11 6.97 7.67
N ILE A 25 16.55 7.47 6.50
CA ILE A 25 16.51 6.70 5.24
C ILE A 25 17.39 5.45 5.31
N GLU A 26 18.58 5.55 5.91
CA GLU A 26 19.51 4.43 5.92
C GLU A 26 19.03 3.31 6.85
N ALA A 27 18.47 3.66 8.01
CA ALA A 27 17.85 2.68 8.89
C ALA A 27 16.62 2.03 8.22
N ALA A 28 15.77 2.81 7.59
CA ALA A 28 14.61 2.30 6.86
C ALA A 28 15.02 1.40 5.69
N ARG A 29 16.03 1.78 4.91
CA ARG A 29 16.57 0.97 3.81
C ARG A 29 17.05 -0.39 4.30
N ARG A 30 17.88 -0.42 5.36
CA ARG A 30 18.33 -1.69 5.96
C ARG A 30 17.17 -2.58 6.38
N PHE A 31 16.17 -2.00 7.04
CA PHE A 31 14.96 -2.73 7.45
C PHE A 31 14.22 -3.33 6.25
N TYR A 32 13.85 -2.50 5.27
CA TYR A 32 13.03 -2.95 4.13
C TYR A 32 13.75 -3.94 3.22
N THR A 33 15.07 -3.83 3.07
CA THR A 33 15.90 -4.82 2.36
C THR A 33 15.91 -6.15 3.12
N ALA A 34 16.13 -6.16 4.43
CA ALA A 34 16.08 -7.37 5.24
C ALA A 34 14.68 -8.00 5.28
N PHE A 35 13.64 -7.17 5.33
CA PHE A 35 12.26 -7.61 5.22
C PHE A 35 11.92 -8.15 3.82
N GLY A 36 12.61 -7.68 2.77
CA GLY A 36 12.47 -8.15 1.38
C GLY A 36 11.34 -7.47 0.60
N VAL A 37 11.06 -6.22 0.88
CA VAL A 37 9.99 -5.43 0.23
C VAL A 37 10.48 -4.11 -0.37
N ASP A 38 11.77 -3.86 -0.37
CA ASP A 38 12.41 -2.61 -0.81
C ASP A 38 12.16 -2.27 -2.29
N THR A 39 11.93 -3.28 -3.13
CA THR A 39 11.58 -3.08 -4.55
C THR A 39 10.15 -2.59 -4.81
N HIS A 40 9.29 -2.60 -3.79
CA HIS A 40 7.88 -2.25 -3.91
C HIS A 40 7.56 -0.82 -3.41
N ILE A 41 8.52 -0.17 -2.75
CA ILE A 41 8.34 1.14 -2.13
C ILE A 41 9.53 2.04 -2.40
N HIS A 42 9.30 3.34 -2.36
CA HIS A 42 10.33 4.36 -2.31
C HIS A 42 10.45 4.93 -0.90
N LEU A 43 11.61 5.47 -0.57
CA LEU A 43 11.87 6.11 0.71
C LEU A 43 12.22 7.59 0.50
N ARG A 44 11.67 8.47 1.34
CA ARG A 44 11.95 9.91 1.36
C ARG A 44 12.22 10.35 2.80
N ALA A 45 13.25 11.17 3.00
CA ALA A 45 13.47 11.79 4.32
C ALA A 45 12.34 12.77 4.65
N SER A 46 11.83 12.71 5.87
CA SER A 46 10.83 13.65 6.37
C SER A 46 10.93 13.80 7.89
N GLY A 47 10.94 15.04 8.36
CA GLY A 47 10.85 15.38 9.79
C GLY A 47 9.42 15.54 10.29
N THR A 48 8.40 15.32 9.44
CA THR A 48 7.00 15.54 9.80
C THR A 48 6.58 14.62 10.93
N GLN A 49 5.92 15.17 11.95
CA GLN A 49 5.48 14.39 13.10
C GLN A 49 4.21 13.60 12.78
N SER A 50 4.12 12.42 13.37
CA SER A 50 2.96 11.54 13.27
C SER A 50 2.87 10.65 14.50
N THR A 51 1.68 10.47 15.05
CA THR A 51 1.42 9.57 16.18
C THR A 51 0.23 8.67 15.90
N GLY A 52 0.20 7.50 16.54
CA GLY A 52 -0.92 6.56 16.42
C GLY A 52 -1.03 5.90 15.04
N PHE A 53 -2.27 5.59 14.65
CA PHE A 53 -2.55 4.94 13.36
C PHE A 53 -2.53 5.96 12.21
N ARG A 54 -1.62 5.79 11.29
CA ARG A 54 -1.43 6.66 10.12
C ARG A 54 -2.49 6.52 9.03
N GLY A 55 -3.52 5.70 9.25
CA GLY A 55 -4.63 5.57 8.31
C GLY A 55 -4.39 4.59 7.16
N PHE A 56 -3.27 3.92 7.09
CA PHE A 56 -2.98 2.95 6.03
C PHE A 56 -2.21 1.73 6.52
N THR A 57 -2.17 0.71 5.68
CA THR A 57 -1.26 -0.44 5.81
C THR A 57 -0.85 -0.94 4.44
N LEU A 58 0.33 -1.54 4.36
CA LEU A 58 0.75 -2.34 3.23
C LEU A 58 0.53 -3.82 3.56
N ALA A 59 -0.07 -4.53 2.62
CA ALA A 59 -0.38 -5.95 2.78
C ALA A 59 0.37 -6.78 1.75
N LEU A 60 1.06 -7.84 2.21
CA LEU A 60 1.67 -8.86 1.35
C LEU A 60 0.72 -10.04 1.25
N THR A 61 0.42 -10.47 0.03
CA THR A 61 -0.22 -11.76 -0.23
C THR A 61 0.84 -12.77 -0.63
N VAL A 62 0.91 -13.88 0.09
CA VAL A 62 1.94 -14.92 -0.11
C VAL A 62 1.30 -16.30 -0.25
N ALA A 63 2.09 -17.31 -0.68
CA ALA A 63 1.56 -18.60 -1.10
C ALA A 63 0.99 -19.43 0.06
N GLY A 64 1.62 -19.43 1.25
CA GLY A 64 1.21 -20.30 2.36
C GLY A 64 1.58 -19.78 3.75
N PRO A 65 1.06 -20.44 4.81
CA PRO A 65 1.35 -20.11 6.20
C PRO A 65 2.83 -20.03 6.54
N ALA A 66 3.63 -21.00 6.11
CA ALA A 66 5.07 -21.01 6.35
C ALA A 66 5.78 -19.79 5.73
N THR A 67 5.29 -19.31 4.57
CA THR A 67 5.80 -18.08 3.96
C THR A 67 5.38 -16.84 4.76
N VAL A 68 4.15 -16.81 5.33
CA VAL A 68 3.74 -15.74 6.25
C VAL A 68 4.69 -15.69 7.45
N ASP A 69 4.95 -16.84 8.09
CA ASP A 69 5.84 -16.93 9.25
C ASP A 69 7.26 -16.49 8.91
N SER A 70 7.77 -16.86 7.73
CA SER A 70 9.09 -16.45 7.22
C SER A 70 9.21 -14.93 7.07
N PHE A 71 8.20 -14.27 6.51
CA PHE A 71 8.19 -12.80 6.39
C PHE A 71 8.04 -12.11 7.75
N VAL A 72 7.14 -12.61 8.62
CA VAL A 72 6.97 -12.06 9.97
C VAL A 72 8.28 -12.20 10.76
N GLY A 73 8.94 -13.36 10.71
CA GLY A 73 10.23 -13.58 11.34
C GLY A 73 11.30 -12.62 10.84
N ALA A 74 11.47 -12.50 9.53
CA ALA A 74 12.44 -11.57 8.95
C ALA A 74 12.19 -10.10 9.34
N ALA A 75 10.91 -9.67 9.41
CA ALA A 75 10.58 -8.33 9.87
C ALA A 75 10.97 -8.13 11.35
N VAL A 76 10.69 -9.12 12.21
CA VAL A 76 11.04 -9.07 13.65
C VAL A 76 12.55 -9.06 13.83
N ASP A 77 13.28 -9.90 13.13
CA ASP A 77 14.74 -9.96 13.16
C ASP A 77 15.37 -8.63 12.71
N ALA A 78 14.70 -7.92 11.79
CA ALA A 78 15.10 -6.59 11.33
C ALA A 78 14.64 -5.45 12.26
N GLY A 79 13.92 -5.74 13.35
CA GLY A 79 13.52 -4.76 14.37
C GLY A 79 12.04 -4.36 14.36
N ALA A 80 11.16 -5.05 13.63
CA ALA A 80 9.72 -4.80 13.70
C ALA A 80 9.11 -5.30 15.02
N THR A 81 8.02 -4.67 15.42
CA THR A 81 7.19 -5.10 16.56
C THR A 81 5.98 -5.87 16.05
N VAL A 82 5.70 -7.04 16.63
CA VAL A 82 4.49 -7.80 16.32
C VAL A 82 3.27 -7.11 16.94
N LEU A 83 2.31 -6.72 16.11
CA LEU A 83 1.02 -6.19 16.55
C LEU A 83 -0.02 -7.30 16.71
N LYS A 84 -0.02 -8.25 15.77
CA LYS A 84 -0.81 -9.49 15.85
C LYS A 84 0.08 -10.67 15.46
N PRO A 85 0.25 -11.65 16.32
CA PRO A 85 0.93 -12.89 15.96
C PRO A 85 0.28 -13.54 14.74
N ALA A 86 1.09 -14.20 13.92
CA ALA A 86 0.58 -14.96 12.81
C ALA A 86 -0.34 -16.08 13.28
N ALA A 87 -1.57 -16.10 12.79
CA ALA A 87 -2.60 -17.02 13.24
C ALA A 87 -3.62 -17.36 12.14
N LYS A 88 -4.26 -18.51 12.31
CA LYS A 88 -5.37 -18.93 11.46
C LYS A 88 -6.62 -18.12 11.74
N SER A 89 -7.36 -17.82 10.67
CA SER A 89 -8.66 -17.17 10.70
C SER A 89 -9.64 -17.87 9.77
N LEU A 90 -10.89 -17.40 9.74
CA LEU A 90 -11.85 -17.86 8.74
C LEU A 90 -11.34 -17.64 7.30
N TRP A 91 -10.58 -16.57 7.08
CA TRP A 91 -10.12 -16.09 5.76
C TRP A 91 -8.74 -16.59 5.35
N GLY A 92 -8.08 -17.40 6.16
CA GLY A 92 -6.74 -17.91 5.90
C GLY A 92 -5.80 -17.78 7.08
N TYR A 93 -4.56 -17.38 6.83
CA TYR A 93 -3.51 -17.22 7.85
C TYR A 93 -2.85 -15.85 7.67
N SER A 94 -2.64 -15.11 8.76
CA SER A 94 -2.01 -13.79 8.67
C SER A 94 -1.36 -13.34 9.96
N GLY A 95 -0.34 -12.49 9.84
CA GLY A 95 0.29 -11.74 10.92
C GLY A 95 0.36 -10.25 10.60
N VAL A 96 0.52 -9.41 11.64
CA VAL A 96 0.65 -7.96 11.49
C VAL A 96 1.86 -7.49 12.28
N VAL A 97 2.71 -6.72 11.64
CA VAL A 97 3.92 -6.14 12.24
C VAL A 97 3.96 -4.64 12.04
N ARG A 98 4.64 -3.93 12.93
CA ARG A 98 4.96 -2.51 12.78
C ARG A 98 6.46 -2.36 12.56
N ALA A 99 6.84 -1.79 11.43
CA ALA A 99 8.22 -1.43 11.11
C ALA A 99 8.77 -0.38 12.09
N PRO A 100 10.10 -0.24 12.24
CA PRO A 100 10.72 0.76 13.11
C PRO A 100 10.33 2.20 12.77
N ASP A 101 10.03 2.51 11.51
CA ASP A 101 9.54 3.82 11.06
C ASP A 101 8.05 4.05 11.39
N GLY A 102 7.36 3.04 11.95
CA GLY A 102 5.95 3.08 12.33
C GLY A 102 4.97 2.59 11.26
N THR A 103 5.42 2.26 10.06
CA THR A 103 4.57 1.69 9.00
C THR A 103 4.06 0.30 9.41
N ILE A 104 2.77 0.06 9.22
CA ILE A 104 2.15 -1.23 9.54
C ILE A 104 2.11 -2.10 8.29
N TRP A 105 2.52 -3.35 8.44
CA TRP A 105 2.50 -4.37 7.41
C TRP A 105 1.66 -5.57 7.84
N LYS A 106 0.76 -5.99 6.97
CA LYS A 106 0.00 -7.24 7.12
C LYS A 106 0.54 -8.27 6.14
N ILE A 107 0.93 -9.43 6.62
CA ILE A 107 1.37 -10.55 5.78
C ILE A 107 0.27 -11.60 5.83
N ALA A 108 -0.28 -12.00 4.68
CA ALA A 108 -1.46 -12.85 4.63
C ALA A 108 -1.43 -13.86 3.48
N THR A 109 -2.12 -14.97 3.70
CA THR A 109 -2.46 -15.95 2.67
C THR A 109 -3.89 -16.45 2.88
N SER A 110 -4.59 -16.75 1.80
CA SER A 110 -5.89 -17.46 1.84
C SER A 110 -5.73 -18.97 2.08
N ALA A 111 -4.52 -19.49 1.87
CA ALA A 111 -4.22 -20.90 2.13
C ALA A 111 -4.29 -21.20 3.64
N LYS A 112 -4.91 -22.33 4.00
CA LYS A 112 -5.04 -22.80 5.39
C LYS A 112 -3.97 -23.81 5.77
N LYS A 113 -3.24 -24.32 4.78
CA LYS A 113 -2.15 -25.30 4.92
C LYS A 113 -1.05 -24.96 3.91
N ASP A 114 0.16 -25.33 4.22
CA ASP A 114 1.27 -25.25 3.29
C ASP A 114 1.16 -26.34 2.23
N THR A 115 1.55 -25.98 1.01
CA THR A 115 1.67 -26.89 -0.15
C THR A 115 3.13 -27.13 -0.52
N GLY A 116 4.07 -26.50 0.20
CA GLY A 116 5.50 -26.59 -0.01
C GLY A 116 6.28 -25.87 1.09
N PRO A 117 7.61 -25.80 1.00
CA PRO A 117 8.44 -25.06 1.94
C PRO A 117 8.15 -23.54 1.87
N ALA A 118 8.55 -22.83 2.92
CA ALA A 118 8.52 -21.37 2.93
C ALA A 118 9.37 -20.81 1.78
N THR A 119 8.86 -19.77 1.11
CA THR A 119 9.57 -19.02 0.08
C THR A 119 9.74 -17.56 0.51
N ARG A 120 10.47 -16.78 -0.28
CA ARG A 120 10.52 -15.31 -0.15
C ARG A 120 9.78 -14.62 -1.30
N GLU A 121 8.90 -15.34 -1.97
CA GLU A 121 8.11 -14.82 -3.08
C GLU A 121 6.89 -14.08 -2.56
N ILE A 122 6.71 -12.86 -3.06
CA ILE A 122 5.54 -12.02 -2.84
C ILE A 122 4.63 -12.17 -4.05
N GLY A 123 3.43 -12.66 -3.84
CA GLY A 123 2.44 -12.76 -4.91
C GLY A 123 1.84 -11.40 -5.26
N GLU A 124 1.60 -10.57 -4.25
CA GLU A 124 1.00 -9.27 -4.45
C GLU A 124 1.27 -8.34 -3.26
N VAL A 125 1.47 -7.06 -3.54
CA VAL A 125 1.50 -6.00 -2.54
C VAL A 125 0.28 -5.10 -2.73
N VAL A 126 -0.48 -4.86 -1.65
CA VAL A 126 -1.67 -4.00 -1.67
C VAL A 126 -1.50 -2.89 -0.65
N LEU A 127 -1.60 -1.65 -1.10
CA LEU A 127 -1.78 -0.50 -0.23
C LEU A 127 -3.27 -0.37 0.11
N LEU A 128 -3.60 -0.47 1.39
CA LEU A 128 -4.93 -0.27 1.93
C LEU A 128 -5.00 1.09 2.60
N LEU A 129 -5.77 2.03 2.04
CA LEU A 129 -6.06 3.31 2.65
C LEU A 129 -7.33 3.20 3.49
N GLY A 130 -7.21 3.57 4.75
CA GLY A 130 -8.32 3.68 5.69
C GLY A 130 -8.96 5.06 5.60
N VAL A 131 -10.09 5.14 4.93
CA VAL A 131 -10.83 6.38 4.66
C VAL A 131 -12.13 6.44 5.45
N GLU A 132 -12.63 7.64 5.72
CA GLU A 132 -13.89 7.79 6.46
C GLU A 132 -15.09 7.38 5.60
N ASP A 133 -15.14 7.79 4.33
CA ASP A 133 -16.18 7.41 3.38
C ASP A 133 -15.59 6.81 2.10
N VAL A 134 -15.65 5.47 2.01
CA VAL A 134 -15.15 4.72 0.84
C VAL A 134 -15.84 5.11 -0.46
N LYS A 135 -17.14 5.49 -0.43
CA LYS A 135 -17.86 5.90 -1.64
C LYS A 135 -17.40 7.25 -2.14
N ALA A 136 -17.26 8.21 -1.23
CA ALA A 136 -16.82 9.55 -1.56
C ALA A 136 -15.37 9.55 -2.07
N THR A 137 -14.45 8.88 -1.37
CA THR A 137 -13.05 8.78 -1.81
C THR A 137 -12.91 8.01 -3.12
N LYS A 138 -13.70 6.93 -3.32
CA LYS A 138 -13.77 6.23 -4.61
C LYS A 138 -14.16 7.21 -5.73
N GLN A 139 -15.17 8.05 -5.53
CA GLN A 139 -15.60 9.01 -6.55
C GLN A 139 -14.48 10.00 -6.89
N VAL A 140 -13.84 10.58 -5.88
CA VAL A 140 -12.69 11.49 -6.07
C VAL A 140 -11.59 10.83 -6.91
N TYR A 141 -11.28 9.56 -6.65
CA TYR A 141 -10.23 8.85 -7.39
C TYR A 141 -10.66 8.47 -8.82
N THR A 142 -11.91 8.09 -9.02
CA THR A 142 -12.43 7.81 -10.38
C THR A 142 -12.52 9.07 -11.23
N ASP A 143 -12.88 10.22 -10.65
CA ASP A 143 -12.89 11.51 -11.35
C ASP A 143 -11.48 11.95 -11.79
N ARG A 144 -10.44 11.40 -11.14
CA ARG A 144 -9.03 11.60 -11.50
C ARG A 144 -8.47 10.50 -12.42
N GLY A 145 -9.32 9.63 -12.94
CA GLY A 145 -8.99 8.64 -13.95
C GLY A 145 -8.62 7.25 -13.43
N LEU A 146 -8.67 7.00 -12.10
CA LEU A 146 -8.46 5.65 -11.60
C LEU A 146 -9.65 4.74 -11.94
N THR A 147 -9.38 3.53 -12.39
CA THR A 147 -10.39 2.55 -12.76
C THR A 147 -10.67 1.59 -11.60
N VAL A 148 -11.94 1.40 -11.26
CA VAL A 148 -12.35 0.43 -10.23
C VAL A 148 -12.28 -0.98 -10.78
N ALA A 149 -11.54 -1.87 -10.11
CA ALA A 149 -11.49 -3.30 -10.41
C ALA A 149 -12.55 -4.10 -9.65
N LYS A 150 -12.71 -3.80 -8.34
CA LYS A 150 -13.72 -4.44 -7.48
C LYS A 150 -14.30 -3.44 -6.49
N SER A 151 -15.57 -3.60 -6.12
CA SER A 151 -16.21 -2.76 -5.10
C SER A 151 -17.28 -3.55 -4.34
N PHE A 152 -17.25 -3.47 -3.01
CA PHE A 152 -18.21 -4.11 -2.11
C PHE A 152 -18.98 -3.04 -1.31
N GLY A 153 -19.82 -2.31 -2.01
CA GLY A 153 -20.63 -1.23 -1.46
C GLY A 153 -19.74 -0.11 -0.86
N GLY A 154 -20.11 0.39 0.33
CA GLY A 154 -19.34 1.41 1.06
C GLY A 154 -18.30 0.84 2.02
N LYS A 155 -17.84 -0.41 1.84
CA LYS A 155 -16.91 -1.07 2.77
C LYS A 155 -15.51 -1.24 2.21
N TYR A 156 -15.40 -1.50 0.90
CA TYR A 156 -14.15 -1.81 0.22
C TYR A 156 -14.22 -1.43 -1.25
N THR A 157 -13.14 -0.90 -1.79
CA THR A 157 -12.96 -0.69 -3.23
C THR A 157 -11.50 -0.96 -3.59
N GLU A 158 -11.26 -1.74 -4.63
CA GLU A 158 -9.95 -2.01 -5.22
C GLU A 158 -9.89 -1.36 -6.61
N PHE A 159 -8.79 -0.69 -6.89
CA PHE A 159 -8.54 -0.10 -8.20
C PHE A 159 -7.69 -1.01 -9.06
N ALA A 160 -7.87 -0.89 -10.37
CA ALA A 160 -7.06 -1.61 -11.34
C ALA A 160 -5.59 -1.17 -11.20
N ALA A 161 -4.70 -2.14 -11.15
CA ALA A 161 -3.27 -1.86 -11.17
C ALA A 161 -2.83 -1.47 -12.60
N GLY A 162 -1.93 -0.51 -12.70
CA GLY A 162 -1.21 -0.26 -13.93
C GLY A 162 -0.27 -1.42 -14.28
N GLN A 163 0.08 -1.59 -15.55
CA GLN A 163 0.96 -2.69 -16.01
C GLN A 163 2.33 -2.69 -15.31
N SER A 164 2.81 -1.53 -14.88
CA SER A 164 4.10 -1.36 -14.22
C SER A 164 4.00 -1.07 -12.73
N SER A 165 2.78 -1.11 -12.14
CA SER A 165 2.62 -0.81 -10.71
C SER A 165 3.04 -2.00 -9.84
N PRO A 166 4.04 -1.85 -8.96
CA PRO A 166 4.45 -2.90 -8.04
C PRO A 166 3.46 -3.07 -6.87
N VAL A 167 2.50 -2.16 -6.73
CA VAL A 167 1.55 -2.10 -5.61
C VAL A 167 0.14 -1.84 -6.13
N LYS A 168 -0.83 -2.61 -5.69
CA LYS A 168 -2.26 -2.35 -5.90
C LYS A 168 -2.78 -1.36 -4.87
N LEU A 169 -3.84 -0.64 -5.22
CA LEU A 169 -4.51 0.30 -4.34
C LEU A 169 -5.91 -0.20 -3.96
N ALA A 170 -6.22 -0.14 -2.68
CA ALA A 170 -7.57 -0.38 -2.20
C ALA A 170 -7.97 0.61 -1.09
N LEU A 171 -9.27 0.90 -1.01
CA LEU A 171 -9.90 1.69 0.04
C LEU A 171 -10.62 0.77 1.02
N TYR A 172 -10.53 1.09 2.29
CA TYR A 172 -11.21 0.40 3.36
C TYR A 172 -11.74 1.42 4.39
N LYS A 173 -12.81 1.10 5.12
CA LYS A 173 -13.23 1.98 6.22
C LYS A 173 -12.14 2.07 7.28
N ARG A 174 -11.72 3.29 7.66
CA ARG A 174 -10.62 3.55 8.61
C ARG A 174 -10.78 2.76 9.91
N ARG A 175 -11.96 2.77 10.52
CA ARG A 175 -12.25 2.01 11.75
C ARG A 175 -12.13 0.50 11.58
N ALA A 176 -12.58 -0.01 10.43
CA ALA A 176 -12.51 -1.45 10.13
C ALA A 176 -11.06 -1.88 9.86
N LEU A 177 -10.27 -1.04 9.18
CA LEU A 177 -8.85 -1.28 8.95
C LEU A 177 -8.08 -1.30 10.26
N ALA A 178 -8.24 -0.31 11.13
CA ALA A 178 -7.59 -0.26 12.43
C ALA A 178 -7.92 -1.49 13.29
N LYS A 179 -9.20 -1.91 13.32
CA LYS A 179 -9.64 -3.13 14.01
C LYS A 179 -8.99 -4.39 13.42
N ASP A 180 -8.90 -4.50 12.09
CA ASP A 180 -8.24 -5.63 11.42
C ASP A 180 -6.76 -5.70 11.79
N LEU A 181 -6.09 -4.56 11.88
CA LEU A 181 -4.68 -4.45 12.26
C LEU A 181 -4.42 -4.59 13.77
N GLY A 182 -5.45 -4.51 14.61
CA GLY A 182 -5.32 -4.58 16.06
C GLY A 182 -4.76 -3.32 16.70
N VAL A 183 -5.03 -2.15 16.12
CA VAL A 183 -4.57 -0.86 16.64
C VAL A 183 -5.75 0.07 16.94
N PRO A 184 -5.60 1.06 17.85
CA PRO A 184 -6.56 2.15 17.99
C PRO A 184 -6.73 2.89 16.65
N VAL A 185 -7.94 3.41 16.41
CA VAL A 185 -8.24 4.16 15.17
C VAL A 185 -7.59 5.54 15.15
N ASP A 186 -7.29 6.06 16.34
CA ASP A 186 -6.81 7.42 16.51
C ASP A 186 -5.35 7.56 16.06
N GLY A 187 -5.07 8.70 15.45
CA GLY A 187 -3.75 9.11 15.04
C GLY A 187 -3.77 10.59 14.65
N THR A 188 -2.64 11.26 14.77
CA THR A 188 -2.49 12.68 14.46
C THR A 188 -1.26 12.94 13.60
N GLY A 189 -1.26 14.07 12.90
CA GLY A 189 -0.16 14.47 12.02
C GLY A 189 -0.24 13.85 10.63
N SER A 190 0.88 13.80 9.96
CA SER A 190 0.98 13.30 8.58
C SER A 190 0.76 11.78 8.51
N HIS A 191 0.16 11.32 7.43
CA HIS A 191 0.14 9.88 7.08
C HIS A 191 1.53 9.31 6.79
N ARG A 192 2.52 10.19 6.49
CA ARG A 192 3.90 9.80 6.14
C ARG A 192 3.97 8.81 4.98
N ILE A 193 3.10 9.01 4.02
CA ILE A 193 3.05 8.30 2.76
C ILE A 193 2.65 9.27 1.66
N VAL A 194 3.25 9.11 0.50
CA VAL A 194 2.92 9.84 -0.71
C VAL A 194 2.68 8.83 -1.83
N LEU A 195 1.60 9.05 -2.57
CA LEU A 195 1.20 8.22 -3.69
C LEU A 195 1.55 8.92 -5.00
N GLY A 196 2.04 8.18 -5.97
CA GLY A 196 2.31 8.72 -7.31
C GLY A 196 1.44 8.04 -8.36
N GLY A 197 1.15 8.75 -9.45
CA GLY A 197 0.49 8.14 -10.60
C GLY A 197 -0.72 8.87 -11.17
N THR A 198 -1.11 10.00 -10.60
CA THR A 198 -2.16 10.87 -11.14
C THR A 198 -1.58 11.90 -12.13
N ALA A 199 -2.43 12.50 -12.96
CA ALA A 199 -2.01 13.56 -13.87
C ALA A 199 -1.51 14.79 -13.10
N ASP A 200 -2.20 15.16 -12.00
CA ASP A 200 -1.92 16.32 -11.18
C ASP A 200 -1.73 15.92 -9.71
N ALA A 201 -0.93 16.70 -8.99
CA ALA A 201 -0.77 16.54 -7.54
C ALA A 201 -2.03 17.04 -6.83
N PHE A 202 -2.45 16.32 -5.78
CA PHE A 202 -3.57 16.72 -4.92
C PHE A 202 -3.47 16.06 -3.54
N THR A 203 -4.25 16.57 -2.61
CA THR A 203 -4.52 15.90 -1.32
C THR A 203 -6.00 15.55 -1.28
N ASP A 204 -6.33 14.33 -0.92
CA ASP A 204 -7.72 13.92 -0.80
C ASP A 204 -8.34 14.40 0.52
N GLN A 205 -9.64 14.15 0.68
CA GLN A 205 -10.41 14.57 1.86
C GLN A 205 -9.99 13.87 3.15
N ASP A 206 -9.32 12.74 3.06
CA ASP A 206 -8.80 12.00 4.21
C ASP A 206 -7.35 12.41 4.52
N GLY A 207 -6.73 13.29 3.71
CA GLY A 207 -5.39 13.84 3.90
C GLY A 207 -4.27 13.04 3.22
N PHE A 208 -4.58 12.06 2.38
CA PHE A 208 -3.55 11.36 1.59
C PHE A 208 -3.06 12.23 0.43
N VAL A 209 -1.74 12.35 0.35
CA VAL A 209 -1.06 13.19 -0.65
C VAL A 209 -0.75 12.36 -1.90
N TRP A 210 -1.12 12.91 -3.04
CA TRP A 210 -0.80 12.39 -4.35
C TRP A 210 0.13 13.33 -5.09
N GLU A 211 1.18 12.79 -5.69
CA GLU A 211 2.08 13.48 -6.61
C GLU A 211 1.78 13.08 -8.05
N ALA A 212 1.97 14.01 -8.97
CA ALA A 212 1.87 13.71 -10.39
C ALA A 212 2.84 12.59 -10.78
N ALA A 213 2.43 11.76 -11.73
CA ALA A 213 3.32 10.78 -12.33
C ALA A 213 4.56 11.49 -12.91
N ALA A 214 5.74 10.93 -12.63
CA ALA A 214 6.95 11.43 -13.27
C ALA A 214 6.79 11.33 -14.80
N SER A 215 6.93 12.46 -15.50
CA SER A 215 6.97 12.42 -16.98
C SER A 215 8.11 11.52 -17.42
N PRO A 216 7.90 10.62 -18.39
CA PRO A 216 9.00 9.86 -18.96
C PRO A 216 10.05 10.86 -19.48
N ALA A 217 11.33 10.61 -19.12
CA ALA A 217 12.42 11.43 -19.65
C ALA A 217 12.37 11.43 -21.19
N PRO A 218 12.59 12.58 -21.86
CA PRO A 218 12.63 12.61 -23.32
C PRO A 218 13.69 11.63 -23.80
N THR A 219 13.30 10.74 -24.69
CA THR A 219 14.22 9.80 -25.34
C THR A 219 15.28 10.63 -26.09
N PRO A 220 16.57 10.47 -25.85
CA PRO A 220 17.58 11.17 -26.63
C PRO A 220 17.47 10.74 -28.10
N SER A 221 17.31 11.72 -28.97
CA SER A 221 17.27 11.55 -30.44
C SER A 221 18.64 11.22 -31.01
#